data_cd1c51e2b2baf427feebe858b770bb8e
#
_entry.id   cd1c51e2b2baf427feebe858b770bb8e
#
_cell.length_a   1.000
_cell.length_b   1.000
_cell.length_c   1.000
_cell.angle_alpha   90.00
_cell.angle_beta   90.00
_cell.angle_gamma   90.00
#
_symmetry.space_group_name_H-M   'P 1'
#
loop_
_entity.id
_entity.type
_entity.pdbx_description
1 polymer ?
#
loop_
_entity_poly.entity_id
_entity_poly.type
_entity_poly.pdbx_seq_one_letter_code
_entity_poly.pdbx_strand_id
1 'polypeptide(L)'
;MVWTAIAYNDGKRVKPVWDSKGFRFLTSTTSFSVPETDNPQLIWDMRGIIRNRPDPSLLPFSSDGDTYVDFGLIWGEDIIDLIMLDRGKVVLPLRNLQGFRELDIALNYAADITIAIDWSQSVQSSSNDFSIDIVDLLKQLHKRGQRNILIYSLLGEYPYIPAGMTTNLNIKLVFLSDYRPPPQWARGVFVFE
;
A
#
# COMPACT_ATOMS: atom_id res chain seq x y z
N MET A 1 10.94 -1.64 14.14
CA MET A 1 9.95 -2.74 14.16
C MET A 1 9.77 -3.21 12.73
N VAL A 2 9.93 -4.50 12.47
CA VAL A 2 9.82 -5.08 11.13
C VAL A 2 8.65 -6.06 11.13
N TRP A 3 7.81 -5.99 10.10
CA TRP A 3 6.60 -6.78 9.91
C TRP A 3 6.63 -7.52 8.57
N THR A 4 5.77 -8.48 8.39
CA THR A 4 5.68 -9.29 7.18
C THR A 4 4.76 -8.67 6.14
N ALA A 5 5.21 -8.67 4.88
CA ALA A 5 4.38 -8.44 3.71
C ALA A 5 4.27 -9.73 2.88
N ILE A 6 3.08 -9.99 2.33
CA ILE A 6 2.80 -11.19 1.55
C ILE A 6 2.01 -10.79 0.31
N ALA A 7 2.34 -11.36 -0.84
CA ALA A 7 1.57 -11.15 -2.05
C ALA A 7 0.90 -12.43 -2.52
N TYR A 8 -0.33 -12.30 -3.04
CA TYR A 8 -1.13 -13.39 -3.57
C TYR A 8 -1.59 -13.10 -5.00
N ASN A 9 -1.66 -14.15 -5.82
CA ASN A 9 -2.31 -14.12 -7.12
C ASN A 9 -3.13 -15.40 -7.31
N ASP A 10 -4.44 -15.26 -7.49
CA ASP A 10 -5.39 -16.37 -7.65
C ASP A 10 -5.22 -17.43 -6.54
N GLY A 11 -5.19 -16.99 -5.27
CA GLY A 11 -5.07 -17.86 -4.10
C GLY A 11 -3.70 -18.51 -3.88
N LYS A 12 -2.68 -18.14 -4.66
CA LYS A 12 -1.31 -18.64 -4.50
C LYS A 12 -0.40 -17.53 -4.02
N ARG A 13 0.47 -17.83 -3.07
CA ARG A 13 1.54 -16.93 -2.66
C ARG A 13 2.51 -16.70 -3.81
N VAL A 14 2.88 -15.46 -4.04
CA VAL A 14 3.80 -15.06 -5.11
C VAL A 14 4.82 -14.05 -4.59
N LYS A 15 5.94 -13.92 -5.27
CA LYS A 15 6.93 -12.88 -4.98
C LYS A 15 6.69 -11.71 -5.93
N PRO A 16 6.31 -10.52 -5.43
CA PRO A 16 6.15 -9.35 -6.28
C PRO A 16 7.53 -8.86 -6.76
N VAL A 17 7.58 -8.40 -8.00
CA VAL A 17 8.76 -7.78 -8.60
C VAL A 17 8.34 -6.53 -9.37
N TRP A 18 9.22 -5.55 -9.40
CA TRP A 18 9.05 -4.31 -10.15
C TRP A 18 10.16 -4.17 -11.18
N ASP A 19 9.78 -3.74 -12.40
CA ASP A 19 10.72 -3.38 -13.45
C ASP A 19 10.15 -2.26 -14.35
N SER A 20 10.83 -1.97 -15.45
CA SER A 20 10.43 -0.93 -16.41
C SER A 20 9.05 -1.14 -17.04
N LYS A 21 8.44 -2.32 -16.91
CA LYS A 21 7.10 -2.67 -17.40
C LYS A 21 6.04 -2.65 -16.30
N GLY A 22 6.42 -2.30 -15.06
CA GLY A 22 5.52 -2.25 -13.91
C GLY A 22 5.60 -3.48 -13.02
N PHE A 23 4.52 -3.73 -12.26
CA PHE A 23 4.43 -4.86 -11.35
C PHE A 23 4.26 -6.18 -12.10
N ARG A 24 5.05 -7.17 -11.69
CA ARG A 24 4.93 -8.58 -12.06
C ARG A 24 5.11 -9.45 -10.82
N PHE A 25 4.98 -10.74 -10.96
CA PHE A 25 5.24 -11.68 -9.88
C PHE A 25 5.94 -12.94 -10.37
N LEU A 26 6.72 -13.53 -9.47
CA LEU A 26 7.27 -14.87 -9.63
C LEU A 26 6.37 -15.84 -8.87
N THR A 27 5.98 -16.95 -9.50
CA THR A 27 5.14 -17.96 -8.86
C THR A 27 5.89 -18.66 -7.73
N SER A 28 5.25 -18.76 -6.57
CA SER A 28 5.67 -19.63 -5.48
C SER A 28 4.84 -20.91 -5.50
N THR A 29 5.40 -22.01 -5.02
CA THR A 29 4.74 -23.33 -4.98
C THR A 29 3.89 -23.56 -3.73
N THR A 30 3.83 -22.60 -2.80
CA THR A 30 3.09 -22.76 -1.54
C THR A 30 1.62 -22.38 -1.68
N SER A 31 0.74 -23.26 -1.19
CA SER A 31 -0.71 -23.03 -1.10
C SER A 31 -1.07 -21.97 -0.05
N PHE A 32 -2.23 -21.34 -0.27
CA PHE A 32 -2.80 -20.26 0.53
C PHE A 32 -3.00 -20.65 2.01
N SER A 33 -2.43 -19.89 2.90
CA SER A 33 -2.96 -19.60 4.23
C SER A 33 -2.46 -18.22 4.63
N VAL A 34 -3.37 -17.28 4.93
CA VAL A 34 -2.98 -16.05 5.63
C VAL A 34 -2.54 -16.48 7.01
N PRO A 35 -1.29 -16.25 7.42
CA PRO A 35 -0.86 -16.61 8.76
C PRO A 35 -1.67 -15.80 9.78
N GLU A 36 -2.29 -16.45 10.75
CA GLU A 36 -2.81 -15.76 11.92
C GLU A 36 -1.61 -15.30 12.77
N THR A 37 -1.45 -14.00 12.93
CA THR A 37 -0.41 -13.41 13.74
C THR A 37 -0.93 -12.13 14.39
N ASP A 38 -0.51 -11.89 15.63
CA ASP A 38 -0.81 -10.66 16.38
C ASP A 38 -0.01 -9.45 15.86
N ASN A 39 0.92 -9.66 14.96
CA ASN A 39 1.73 -8.61 14.36
C ASN A 39 1.05 -8.00 13.14
N PRO A 40 1.27 -6.70 12.87
CA PRO A 40 0.82 -6.07 11.64
C PRO A 40 1.29 -6.82 10.39
N GLN A 41 0.37 -7.05 9.44
CA GLN A 41 0.65 -7.69 8.16
C GLN A 41 0.24 -6.78 7.01
N LEU A 42 0.96 -6.89 5.88
CA LEU A 42 0.54 -6.30 4.61
C LEU A 42 0.28 -7.40 3.60
N ILE A 43 -0.90 -7.40 3.03
CA ILE A 43 -1.30 -8.33 1.97
C ILE A 43 -1.44 -7.56 0.66
N TRP A 44 -0.80 -8.06 -0.40
CA TRP A 44 -0.98 -7.56 -1.76
C TRP A 44 -1.81 -8.54 -2.58
N ASP A 45 -2.92 -8.05 -3.12
CA ASP A 45 -3.68 -8.75 -4.14
C ASP A 45 -3.10 -8.44 -5.53
N MET A 46 -2.20 -9.29 -6.02
CA MET A 46 -1.56 -9.09 -7.33
C MET A 46 -2.56 -9.18 -8.49
N ARG A 47 -3.68 -9.90 -8.33
CA ARG A 47 -4.75 -9.93 -9.31
C ARG A 47 -5.47 -8.59 -9.39
N GLY A 48 -5.75 -7.98 -8.26
CA GLY A 48 -6.29 -6.62 -8.18
C GLY A 48 -5.30 -5.60 -8.75
N ILE A 49 -4.04 -5.65 -8.29
CA ILE A 49 -2.99 -4.70 -8.69
C ILE A 49 -2.71 -4.73 -10.20
N ILE A 50 -2.62 -5.93 -10.82
CA ILE A 50 -2.22 -6.07 -12.23
C ILE A 50 -3.42 -6.04 -13.18
N ARG A 51 -4.58 -6.58 -12.76
CA ARG A 51 -5.73 -6.82 -13.65
C ARG A 51 -6.97 -6.03 -13.27
N ASN A 52 -6.91 -5.21 -12.23
CA ASN A 52 -8.06 -4.52 -11.63
C ASN A 52 -9.23 -5.49 -11.34
N ARG A 53 -8.91 -6.62 -10.72
CA ARG A 53 -9.88 -7.65 -10.33
C ARG A 53 -9.62 -8.06 -8.89
N PRO A 54 -10.01 -7.24 -7.90
CA PRO A 54 -9.77 -7.51 -6.49
C PRO A 54 -10.37 -8.85 -6.05
N ASP A 55 -9.69 -9.50 -5.12
CA ASP A 55 -10.16 -10.74 -4.49
C ASP A 55 -10.47 -10.49 -3.00
N PRO A 56 -11.71 -10.15 -2.65
CA PRO A 56 -12.10 -9.87 -1.27
C PRO A 56 -11.90 -11.06 -0.31
N SER A 57 -11.75 -12.29 -0.83
CA SER A 57 -11.48 -13.47 0.00
C SER A 57 -10.12 -13.42 0.71
N LEU A 58 -9.21 -12.51 0.26
CA LEU A 58 -7.93 -12.25 0.91
C LEU A 58 -8.05 -11.46 2.21
N LEU A 59 -9.20 -10.84 2.47
CA LEU A 59 -9.45 -10.19 3.76
C LEU A 59 -9.55 -11.26 4.85
N PRO A 60 -8.85 -11.08 5.98
CA PRO A 60 -8.90 -12.03 7.09
C PRO A 60 -10.32 -12.13 7.65
N PHE A 61 -10.69 -13.30 8.15
CA PHE A 61 -11.99 -13.53 8.79
C PHE A 61 -12.10 -12.88 10.18
N SER A 62 -10.97 -12.53 10.78
CA SER A 62 -10.88 -11.88 12.09
C SER A 62 -10.39 -10.44 11.93
N SER A 63 -11.07 -9.50 12.59
CA SER A 63 -10.67 -8.08 12.65
C SER A 63 -9.62 -7.80 13.73
N ASP A 64 -9.15 -8.81 14.45
CA ASP A 64 -8.33 -8.65 15.66
C ASP A 64 -6.87 -8.26 15.38
N GLY A 65 -6.46 -8.15 14.11
CA GLY A 65 -5.11 -7.77 13.73
C GLY A 65 -5.02 -6.50 12.88
N ASP A 66 -3.86 -5.86 12.91
CA ASP A 66 -3.51 -4.75 12.03
C ASP A 66 -3.14 -5.27 10.63
N THR A 67 -4.09 -5.93 9.94
CA THR A 67 -3.90 -6.40 8.57
C THR A 67 -4.25 -5.32 7.57
N TYR A 68 -3.27 -4.93 6.76
CA TYR A 68 -3.41 -3.98 5.66
C TYR A 68 -3.58 -4.76 4.36
N VAL A 69 -4.51 -4.36 3.48
CA VAL A 69 -4.70 -5.06 2.19
C VAL A 69 -4.71 -4.06 1.04
N ASP A 70 -3.80 -4.23 0.09
CA ASP A 70 -3.72 -3.48 -1.16
C ASP A 70 -4.34 -4.30 -2.29
N PHE A 71 -5.51 -3.85 -2.75
CA PHE A 71 -6.27 -4.44 -3.84
C PHE A 71 -6.02 -3.80 -5.21
N GLY A 72 -5.14 -2.80 -5.29
CA GLY A 72 -4.85 -2.09 -6.53
C GLY A 72 -6.02 -1.25 -7.06
N LEU A 73 -6.82 -0.63 -6.19
CA LEU A 73 -8.00 0.14 -6.57
C LEU A 73 -7.66 1.28 -7.56
N ILE A 74 -8.57 1.54 -8.49
CA ILE A 74 -8.44 2.57 -9.54
C ILE A 74 -9.41 3.74 -9.30
N TRP A 75 -10.62 3.45 -8.83
CA TRP A 75 -11.66 4.45 -8.58
C TRP A 75 -11.90 4.62 -7.09
N GLY A 76 -12.21 5.86 -6.69
CA GLY A 76 -12.46 6.17 -5.29
C GLY A 76 -13.67 5.44 -4.71
N GLU A 77 -14.70 5.22 -5.50
CA GLU A 77 -15.91 4.51 -5.08
C GLU A 77 -15.72 3.00 -4.89
N ASP A 78 -14.69 2.38 -5.52
CA ASP A 78 -14.39 0.95 -5.37
C ASP A 78 -14.08 0.56 -3.91
N ILE A 79 -13.74 1.55 -3.08
CA ILE A 79 -13.44 1.32 -1.66
C ILE A 79 -14.69 0.91 -0.86
N ILE A 80 -15.89 1.27 -1.31
CA ILE A 80 -17.15 1.04 -0.58
C ILE A 80 -17.36 -0.44 -0.31
N ASP A 81 -17.23 -1.26 -1.36
CA ASP A 81 -17.45 -2.70 -1.26
C ASP A 81 -16.47 -3.37 -0.29
N LEU A 82 -15.25 -2.84 -0.19
CA LEU A 82 -14.21 -3.37 0.68
C LEU A 82 -14.38 -2.94 2.14
N ILE A 83 -14.80 -1.70 2.39
CA ILE A 83 -15.08 -1.22 3.75
C ILE A 83 -16.31 -1.92 4.34
N MET A 84 -17.32 -2.17 3.50
CA MET A 84 -18.54 -2.87 3.91
C MET A 84 -18.28 -4.28 4.44
N LEU A 85 -17.15 -4.90 4.09
CA LEU A 85 -16.76 -6.20 4.61
C LEU A 85 -16.28 -6.14 6.07
N ASP A 86 -15.93 -4.95 6.57
CA ASP A 86 -15.43 -4.70 7.94
C ASP A 86 -14.30 -5.67 8.37
N ARG A 87 -13.38 -5.93 7.45
CA ARG A 87 -12.29 -6.90 7.63
C ARG A 87 -10.97 -6.29 7.18
N GLY A 88 -10.08 -6.05 8.13
CA GLY A 88 -8.77 -5.47 7.85
C GLY A 88 -8.83 -3.99 7.43
N LYS A 89 -7.66 -3.42 7.17
CA LYS A 89 -7.48 -2.02 6.77
C LYS A 89 -7.22 -1.96 5.27
N VAL A 90 -8.16 -1.38 4.52
CA VAL A 90 -7.99 -1.20 3.09
C VAL A 90 -6.92 -0.16 2.82
N VAL A 91 -5.99 -0.50 1.94
CA VAL A 91 -4.96 0.40 1.43
C VAL A 91 -5.40 0.96 0.08
N LEU A 92 -5.38 2.28 -0.06
CA LEU A 92 -5.68 2.98 -1.31
C LEU A 92 -4.36 3.37 -1.99
N PRO A 93 -3.94 2.67 -3.06
CA PRO A 93 -2.71 2.98 -3.77
C PRO A 93 -2.91 4.14 -4.75
N LEU A 94 -1.98 5.11 -4.74
CA LEU A 94 -2.03 6.22 -5.70
C LEU A 94 -1.51 5.84 -7.10
N ARG A 95 -0.94 4.64 -7.27
CA ARG A 95 -0.33 4.19 -8.55
C ARG A 95 -1.31 4.20 -9.72
N ASN A 96 -2.54 3.76 -9.49
CA ASN A 96 -3.56 3.61 -10.54
C ASN A 96 -4.74 4.58 -10.36
N LEU A 97 -4.83 5.28 -9.22
CA LEU A 97 -5.92 6.20 -8.93
C LEU A 97 -5.90 7.39 -9.89
N GLN A 98 -7.07 7.77 -10.41
CA GLN A 98 -7.22 8.74 -11.48
C GLN A 98 -7.21 10.21 -10.99
N GLY A 99 -6.37 10.52 -9.99
CA GLY A 99 -6.13 11.86 -9.49
C GLY A 99 -6.79 12.19 -8.15
N PHE A 100 -6.61 13.43 -7.70
CA PHE A 100 -7.12 13.88 -6.40
C PHE A 100 -8.63 13.84 -6.29
N ARG A 101 -9.37 13.95 -7.39
CA ARG A 101 -10.84 13.82 -7.36
C ARG A 101 -11.25 12.43 -6.87
N GLU A 102 -10.64 11.37 -7.38
CA GLU A 102 -10.94 10.01 -6.97
C GLU A 102 -10.49 9.75 -5.53
N LEU A 103 -9.37 10.34 -5.11
CA LEU A 103 -8.95 10.32 -3.72
C LEU A 103 -10.01 10.99 -2.82
N ASP A 104 -10.49 12.19 -3.18
CA ASP A 104 -11.50 12.91 -2.41
C ASP A 104 -12.83 12.13 -2.33
N ILE A 105 -13.21 11.40 -3.40
CA ILE A 105 -14.36 10.48 -3.38
C ILE A 105 -14.14 9.36 -2.36
N ALA A 106 -12.99 8.67 -2.40
CA ALA A 106 -12.69 7.60 -1.44
C ALA A 106 -12.73 8.11 0.01
N LEU A 107 -12.19 9.31 0.27
CA LEU A 107 -12.14 9.92 1.61
C LEU A 107 -13.51 10.32 2.15
N ASN A 108 -14.50 10.57 1.30
CA ASN A 108 -15.87 10.80 1.71
C ASN A 108 -16.53 9.54 2.29
N TYR A 109 -16.07 8.35 1.87
CA TYR A 109 -16.59 7.07 2.40
C TYR A 109 -15.80 6.57 3.60
N ALA A 110 -14.49 6.84 3.63
CA ALA A 110 -13.61 6.40 4.72
C ALA A 110 -12.54 7.45 5.01
N ALA A 111 -12.74 8.23 6.06
CA ALA A 111 -11.81 9.29 6.43
C ALA A 111 -10.44 8.76 6.93
N ASP A 112 -10.40 7.56 7.51
CA ASP A 112 -9.17 6.96 8.08
C ASP A 112 -8.71 5.75 7.27
N ILE A 113 -8.43 5.98 5.98
CA ILE A 113 -7.81 4.97 5.11
C ILE A 113 -6.29 5.10 5.11
N THR A 114 -5.61 4.02 4.74
CA THR A 114 -4.16 4.04 4.55
C THR A 114 -3.85 4.30 3.08
N ILE A 115 -3.09 5.37 2.80
CA ILE A 115 -2.68 5.71 1.43
C ILE A 115 -1.33 5.05 1.12
N ALA A 116 -1.20 4.44 -0.06
CA ALA A 116 0.06 3.91 -0.52
C ALA A 116 0.66 4.73 -1.67
N ILE A 117 1.96 4.99 -1.57
CA ILE A 117 2.76 5.72 -2.55
C ILE A 117 3.85 4.80 -3.06
N ASP A 118 3.89 4.54 -4.34
CA ASP A 118 4.96 3.80 -4.99
C ASP A 118 6.14 4.73 -5.26
N TRP A 119 7.34 4.31 -4.82
CA TRP A 119 8.57 5.08 -4.93
C TRP A 119 9.68 4.33 -5.68
N SER A 120 10.19 4.97 -6.73
CA SER A 120 11.38 4.55 -7.48
C SER A 120 12.09 5.81 -7.98
N GLN A 121 12.95 6.42 -7.16
CA GLN A 121 13.61 7.73 -7.39
C GLN A 121 12.62 8.91 -7.51
N SER A 122 11.37 8.64 -7.85
CA SER A 122 10.23 9.57 -7.88
C SER A 122 8.95 8.83 -7.53
N VAL A 123 7.87 9.55 -7.29
CA VAL A 123 6.54 8.96 -7.14
C VAL A 123 6.11 8.32 -8.46
N GLN A 124 5.67 7.06 -8.39
CA GLN A 124 5.19 6.30 -9.54
C GLN A 124 3.66 6.31 -9.52
N SER A 125 3.05 6.96 -10.51
CA SER A 125 1.59 7.00 -10.67
C SER A 125 1.22 7.15 -12.14
N SER A 126 0.06 6.63 -12.52
CA SER A 126 -0.55 6.86 -13.83
C SER A 126 -1.17 8.27 -13.95
N SER A 127 -1.45 8.93 -12.83
CA SER A 127 -2.01 10.28 -12.79
C SER A 127 -0.93 11.34 -12.59
N ASN A 128 -0.97 12.38 -13.41
CA ASN A 128 -0.09 13.56 -13.27
C ASN A 128 -0.29 14.29 -11.94
N ASP A 129 -1.48 14.21 -11.35
CA ASP A 129 -1.78 14.83 -10.05
C ASP A 129 -0.87 14.31 -8.94
N PHE A 130 -0.49 13.02 -9.00
CA PHE A 130 0.36 12.39 -7.99
C PHE A 130 1.84 12.31 -8.41
N SER A 131 2.15 12.51 -9.69
CA SER A 131 3.53 12.50 -10.22
C SER A 131 4.26 13.82 -9.92
N ILE A 132 4.23 14.22 -8.64
CA ILE A 132 4.84 15.44 -8.10
C ILE A 132 5.92 15.10 -7.07
N ASP A 133 6.64 16.11 -6.58
CA ASP A 133 7.59 15.91 -5.51
C ASP A 133 6.93 15.25 -4.29
N ILE A 134 7.62 14.30 -3.67
CA ILE A 134 7.07 13.52 -2.53
C ILE A 134 6.69 14.40 -1.35
N VAL A 135 7.45 15.46 -1.08
CA VAL A 135 7.19 16.39 0.03
C VAL A 135 5.90 17.16 -0.24
N ASP A 136 5.68 17.59 -1.50
CA ASP A 136 4.47 18.30 -1.88
C ASP A 136 3.25 17.36 -1.92
N LEU A 137 3.42 16.12 -2.35
CA LEU A 137 2.39 15.09 -2.27
C LEU A 137 1.97 14.85 -0.81
N LEU A 138 2.92 14.66 0.10
CA LEU A 138 2.63 14.46 1.52
C LEU A 138 1.91 15.68 2.14
N LYS A 139 2.24 16.91 1.74
CA LYS A 139 1.50 18.12 2.14
C LYS A 139 0.06 18.09 1.65
N GLN A 140 -0.17 17.67 0.38
CA GLN A 140 -1.51 17.57 -0.19
C GLN A 140 -2.35 16.50 0.52
N LEU A 141 -1.76 15.36 0.86
CA LEU A 141 -2.43 14.31 1.63
C LEU A 141 -2.76 14.78 3.05
N HIS A 142 -1.80 15.43 3.72
CA HIS A 142 -2.00 15.97 5.06
C HIS A 142 -3.12 17.02 5.11
N LYS A 143 -3.21 17.92 4.13
CA LYS A 143 -4.31 18.90 3.99
C LYS A 143 -5.69 18.24 3.89
N ARG A 144 -5.75 17.01 3.33
CA ARG A 144 -6.96 16.19 3.23
C ARG A 144 -7.23 15.35 4.49
N GLY A 145 -6.46 15.59 5.57
CA GLY A 145 -6.61 14.87 6.83
C GLY A 145 -5.91 13.51 6.87
N GLN A 146 -5.23 13.11 5.79
CA GLN A 146 -4.58 11.80 5.74
C GLN A 146 -3.31 11.79 6.58
N ARG A 147 -3.17 10.74 7.38
CA ARG A 147 -2.04 10.57 8.30
C ARG A 147 -1.35 9.22 8.16
N ASN A 148 -2.06 8.20 7.70
CA ASN A 148 -1.54 6.83 7.54
C ASN A 148 -1.02 6.64 6.12
N ILE A 149 0.30 6.55 5.97
CA ILE A 149 0.97 6.47 4.68
C ILE A 149 1.86 5.22 4.64
N LEU A 150 1.75 4.44 3.57
CA LEU A 150 2.73 3.43 3.18
C LEU A 150 3.56 3.97 2.03
N ILE A 151 4.88 3.84 2.10
CA ILE A 151 5.76 4.12 0.96
C ILE A 151 6.35 2.79 0.50
N TYR A 152 5.99 2.38 -0.70
CA TYR A 152 6.50 1.17 -1.34
C TYR A 152 7.84 1.47 -2.02
N SER A 153 8.92 1.03 -1.40
CA SER A 153 10.27 1.10 -1.97
C SER A 153 10.44 0.03 -3.04
N LEU A 154 10.26 0.41 -4.31
CA LEU A 154 10.25 -0.52 -5.43
C LEU A 154 11.65 -1.06 -5.77
N LEU A 155 12.68 -0.25 -5.58
CA LEU A 155 14.08 -0.57 -5.88
C LEU A 155 14.99 -0.57 -4.63
N GLY A 156 14.42 -0.73 -3.44
CA GLY A 156 15.16 -0.72 -2.18
C GLY A 156 15.63 0.66 -1.71
N GLU A 157 15.22 1.73 -2.40
CA GLU A 157 15.50 3.12 -2.04
C GLU A 157 14.27 3.78 -1.43
N TYR A 158 14.45 4.80 -0.62
CA TYR A 158 13.37 5.56 -0.03
C TYR A 158 13.61 7.07 -0.19
N PRO A 159 12.54 7.89 -0.23
CA PRO A 159 12.67 9.33 -0.43
C PRO A 159 13.31 10.02 0.77
N TYR A 160 13.94 11.16 0.52
CA TYR A 160 14.26 12.09 1.59
C TYR A 160 12.98 12.81 2.03
N ILE A 161 12.62 12.69 3.32
CA ILE A 161 11.48 13.39 3.92
C ILE A 161 12.02 14.20 5.10
N PRO A 162 11.83 15.54 5.10
CA PRO A 162 12.27 16.39 6.19
C PRO A 162 11.61 16.01 7.53
N ALA A 163 12.38 15.99 8.62
CA ALA A 163 11.92 15.56 9.95
C ALA A 163 10.66 16.31 10.44
N GLY A 164 10.54 17.59 10.15
CA GLY A 164 9.37 18.40 10.53
C GLY A 164 8.06 17.97 9.88
N MET A 165 8.11 17.25 8.74
CA MET A 165 6.90 16.76 8.06
C MET A 165 6.37 15.46 8.65
N THR A 166 7.22 14.68 9.31
CA THR A 166 6.86 13.35 9.80
C THR A 166 6.24 13.36 11.19
N THR A 167 6.23 14.52 11.86
CA THR A 167 5.70 14.66 13.23
C THR A 167 4.23 14.28 13.33
N ASN A 168 3.44 14.60 12.31
CA ASN A 168 2.00 14.38 12.25
C ASN A 168 1.58 13.27 11.27
N LEU A 169 2.55 12.57 10.67
CA LEU A 169 2.31 11.49 9.72
C LEU A 169 2.79 10.15 10.28
N ASN A 170 1.97 9.14 10.16
CA ASN A 170 2.31 7.75 10.47
C ASN A 170 2.80 7.07 9.19
N ILE A 171 4.08 7.28 8.87
CA ILE A 171 4.68 6.74 7.65
C ILE A 171 5.35 5.40 7.96
N LYS A 172 4.97 4.36 7.19
CA LYS A 172 5.64 3.06 7.19
C LYS A 172 6.26 2.80 5.82
N LEU A 173 7.39 2.11 5.82
CA LEU A 173 8.06 1.67 4.60
C LEU A 173 7.69 0.23 4.26
N VAL A 174 7.64 -0.07 2.97
CA VAL A 174 7.47 -1.43 2.45
C VAL A 174 8.57 -1.68 1.43
N PHE A 175 9.41 -2.67 1.68
CA PHE A 175 10.47 -3.06 0.75
C PHE A 175 10.05 -4.26 -0.10
N LEU A 176 10.07 -4.10 -1.43
CA LEU A 176 9.81 -5.18 -2.37
C LEU A 176 11.03 -6.09 -2.55
N SER A 177 12.21 -5.48 -2.48
CA SER A 177 13.50 -6.15 -2.62
C SER A 177 14.39 -5.75 -1.45
N ASP A 178 15.67 -5.85 -1.59
CA ASP A 178 16.71 -5.63 -0.62
C ASP A 178 16.35 -4.72 0.56
N TYR A 179 16.21 -5.34 1.73
CA TYR A 179 16.00 -4.60 2.97
C TYR A 179 17.21 -3.70 3.26
N ARG A 180 16.92 -2.43 3.50
CA ARG A 180 17.90 -1.46 4.01
C ARG A 180 17.43 -0.94 5.37
N PRO A 181 18.37 -0.53 6.27
CA PRO A 181 17.98 0.09 7.51
C PRO A 181 17.02 1.27 7.27
N PRO A 182 15.85 1.28 7.91
CA PRO A 182 14.87 2.33 7.67
C PRO A 182 15.36 3.68 8.21
N PRO A 183 14.95 4.79 7.59
CA PRO A 183 15.25 6.11 8.09
C PRO A 183 14.50 6.38 9.40
N GLN A 184 14.98 7.32 10.19
CA GLN A 184 14.41 7.65 11.52
C GLN A 184 12.93 8.08 11.46
N TRP A 185 12.46 8.57 10.31
CA TRP A 185 11.06 8.99 10.17
C TRP A 185 10.08 7.81 9.96
N ALA A 186 10.55 6.63 9.60
CA ALA A 186 9.68 5.46 9.39
C ALA A 186 9.23 4.88 10.74
N ARG A 187 7.91 4.80 10.95
CA ARG A 187 7.30 4.25 12.17
C ARG A 187 7.29 2.72 12.21
N GLY A 188 7.49 2.08 11.06
CA GLY A 188 7.58 0.64 10.92
C GLY A 188 7.95 0.26 9.50
N VAL A 189 8.29 -1.00 9.29
CA VAL A 189 8.75 -1.54 8.02
C VAL A 189 8.06 -2.86 7.73
N PHE A 190 7.54 -3.01 6.52
CA PHE A 190 7.10 -4.28 5.96
C PHE A 190 8.15 -4.81 4.99
N VAL A 191 8.39 -6.10 5.04
CA VAL A 191 9.31 -6.79 4.11
C VAL A 191 8.59 -7.97 3.50
N PHE A 192 8.65 -8.11 2.17
CA PHE A 192 8.10 -9.28 1.47
C PHE A 192 8.97 -10.51 1.72
N GLU A 193 8.32 -11.57 2.14
CA GLU A 193 8.92 -12.89 2.32
C GLU A 193 8.87 -13.72 1.03
#